data_b72fd37340f080ffda9e868eb525482a
#
_entry.id   b72fd37340f080ffda9e868eb525482a
#
_cell.length_a   1.000
_cell.length_b   1.000
_cell.length_c   1.000
_cell.angle_alpha   90.00
_cell.angle_beta   90.00
_cell.angle_gamma   90.00
#
_symmetry.space_group_name_H-M   'P 1'
#
loop_
_entity.id
_entity.type
_entity.pdbx_description
1 polymer ?
#
loop_
_entity_poly.entity_id
_entity_poly.type
_entity_poly.pdbx_seq_one_letter_code
_entity_poly.pdbx_strand_id
1 'polypeptide(L)'
;LEVHRLRDGARLAAPVNEAAPRVDSSAWLEWFRHNRSRTSASVPASITVPPELRDALVHALQVFHLGEAGEGRVAKETACSDDPVLDAALVECVELYVREEGRHARELLAVLRGLGADPLRRTPAEKLFRWTRRAIGLRQKMLTIVVAEIVGLVFYELLNERVPHAAIADTAARIAADENAHLDFQAALFRSILAHPSVPFPRAYAAA
;
A
#
# COMPACT_ATOMS: atom_id res chain seq x y z
N LEU A 1 15.20 -4.65 16.81
CA LEU A 1 14.73 -5.63 15.82
C LEU A 1 15.47 -5.33 14.52
N GLU A 2 16.49 -6.15 14.23
CA GLU A 2 17.24 -6.07 12.97
C GLU A 2 16.36 -6.62 11.85
N VAL A 3 15.93 -5.75 10.94
CA VAL A 3 15.24 -6.13 9.72
C VAL A 3 16.28 -6.78 8.80
N HIS A 4 16.15 -8.09 8.56
CA HIS A 4 16.94 -8.79 7.56
C HIS A 4 16.72 -8.15 6.18
N ARG A 5 17.71 -7.38 5.72
CA ARG A 5 17.79 -6.90 4.35
C ARG A 5 17.96 -8.09 3.43
N LEU A 6 16.90 -8.46 2.74
CA LEU A 6 17.00 -9.42 1.63
C LEU A 6 17.87 -8.80 0.53
N ARG A 7 19.00 -9.45 0.25
CA ARG A 7 19.91 -9.15 -0.85
C ARG A 7 19.26 -9.60 -2.14
N ASP A 8 18.75 -8.65 -2.93
CA ASP A 8 18.60 -8.86 -4.37
C ASP A 8 18.68 -7.55 -5.12
N GLY A 9 19.48 -7.56 -6.18
CA GLY A 9 19.83 -6.57 -7.18
C GLY A 9 19.42 -5.13 -6.94
N ALA A 10 20.36 -4.20 -6.94
CA ALA A 10 20.30 -2.75 -6.72
C ALA A 10 18.86 -2.17 -6.60
N ARG A 11 18.22 -2.38 -5.46
CA ARG A 11 17.01 -1.63 -5.10
C ARG A 11 17.45 -0.20 -4.83
N LEU A 12 16.91 0.75 -5.57
CA LEU A 12 16.96 2.13 -5.12
C LEU A 12 16.33 2.16 -3.73
N ALA A 13 17.07 2.71 -2.75
CA ALA A 13 16.47 2.97 -1.44
C ALA A 13 15.32 3.97 -1.63
N ALA A 14 14.24 3.80 -0.87
CA ALA A 14 13.18 4.78 -0.86
C ALA A 14 13.76 6.15 -0.50
N PRO A 15 13.39 7.23 -1.21
CA PRO A 15 13.95 8.57 -0.99
C PRO A 15 13.41 9.16 0.31
N VAL A 16 14.09 8.86 1.42
CA VAL A 16 13.78 9.44 2.74
C VAL A 16 14.55 10.75 2.89
N ASN A 17 13.85 11.86 2.90
CA ASN A 17 14.42 13.17 3.17
C ASN A 17 13.95 13.68 4.54
N GLU A 18 14.76 13.43 5.57
CA GLU A 18 14.44 13.83 6.96
C GLU A 18 14.50 15.36 7.19
N ALA A 19 15.17 16.09 6.30
CA ALA A 19 15.48 17.52 6.53
C ALA A 19 14.60 18.49 5.73
N ALA A 20 13.81 18.03 4.74
CA ALA A 20 13.07 18.92 3.86
C ALA A 20 11.61 19.11 4.32
N PRO A 21 11.09 20.35 4.38
CA PRO A 21 9.69 20.60 4.68
C PRO A 21 8.74 20.21 3.54
N ARG A 22 9.28 19.81 2.38
CA ARG A 22 8.51 19.40 1.19
C ARG A 22 8.96 18.03 0.72
N VAL A 23 8.00 17.28 0.17
CA VAL A 23 8.28 16.02 -0.49
C VAL A 23 9.16 16.27 -1.74
N ASP A 24 10.22 15.47 -1.90
CA ASP A 24 10.96 15.42 -3.15
C ASP A 24 10.19 14.60 -4.18
N SER A 25 9.28 15.28 -4.89
CA SER A 25 8.41 14.65 -5.87
C SER A 25 9.16 13.99 -7.01
N SER A 26 10.31 14.55 -7.42
CA SER A 26 11.12 14.00 -8.51
C SER A 26 11.81 12.70 -8.10
N ALA A 27 12.39 12.65 -6.91
CA ALA A 27 13.04 11.44 -6.40
C ALA A 27 12.01 10.30 -6.18
N TRP A 28 10.83 10.62 -5.64
CA TRP A 28 9.77 9.63 -5.50
C TRP A 28 9.23 9.14 -6.84
N LEU A 29 9.10 10.03 -7.82
CA LEU A 29 8.67 9.66 -9.16
C LEU A 29 9.67 8.70 -9.84
N GLU A 30 10.98 8.98 -9.71
CA GLU A 30 12.03 8.08 -10.21
C GLU A 30 11.94 6.70 -9.54
N TRP A 31 11.75 6.67 -8.22
CA TRP A 31 11.61 5.43 -7.44
C TRP A 31 10.40 4.62 -7.92
N PHE A 32 9.21 5.21 -8.04
CA PHE A 32 8.00 4.53 -8.51
C PHE A 32 8.13 4.07 -9.97
N ARG A 33 8.73 4.87 -10.84
CA ARG A 33 8.97 4.49 -12.24
C ARG A 33 9.93 3.30 -12.34
N HIS A 34 10.96 3.25 -11.51
CA HIS A 34 11.84 2.10 -11.42
C HIS A 34 11.06 0.85 -10.98
N ASN A 35 10.25 0.94 -9.95
CA ASN A 35 9.47 -0.17 -9.44
C ASN A 35 8.36 -0.65 -10.40
N ARG A 36 7.88 0.21 -11.27
CA ARG A 36 6.83 -0.12 -12.27
C ARG A 36 7.19 -1.35 -13.13
N SER A 37 8.47 -1.57 -13.39
CA SER A 37 8.94 -2.69 -14.21
C SER A 37 9.04 -4.01 -13.45
N ARG A 38 8.81 -4.02 -12.15
CA ARG A 38 8.88 -5.24 -11.32
C ARG A 38 7.77 -6.20 -11.69
N THR A 39 8.16 -7.44 -11.96
CA THR A 39 7.21 -8.53 -12.26
C THR A 39 6.70 -9.15 -10.96
N SER A 40 5.44 -9.59 -10.99
CA SER A 40 4.88 -10.40 -9.90
C SER A 40 5.64 -11.71 -9.73
N ALA A 41 5.69 -12.22 -8.50
CA ALA A 41 6.27 -13.53 -8.24
C ALA A 41 5.51 -14.65 -8.93
N SER A 42 6.22 -15.69 -9.25
CA SER A 42 5.60 -16.96 -9.64
C SER A 42 5.01 -17.63 -8.40
N VAL A 43 3.69 -17.78 -8.38
CA VAL A 43 2.97 -18.51 -7.33
C VAL A 43 2.58 -19.88 -7.87
N PRO A 44 2.85 -20.98 -7.16
CA PRO A 44 2.46 -22.32 -7.58
C PRO A 44 0.94 -22.44 -7.76
N ALA A 45 0.53 -23.26 -8.73
CA ALA A 45 -0.88 -23.54 -9.00
C ALA A 45 -1.59 -24.28 -7.84
N SER A 46 -0.82 -24.94 -6.96
CA SER A 46 -1.33 -25.60 -5.76
C SER A 46 -0.41 -25.30 -4.58
N ILE A 47 -1.03 -24.84 -3.49
CA ILE A 47 -0.39 -24.52 -2.21
C ILE A 47 -1.04 -25.37 -1.14
N THR A 48 -0.22 -26.05 -0.36
CA THR A 48 -0.67 -26.83 0.80
C THR A 48 -0.13 -26.19 2.07
N VAL A 49 -1.02 -25.91 3.01
CA VAL A 49 -0.70 -25.42 4.37
C VAL A 49 -1.36 -26.34 5.40
N PRO A 50 -0.92 -26.31 6.67
CA PRO A 50 -1.57 -27.07 7.74
C PRO A 50 -3.08 -26.80 7.77
N PRO A 51 -3.92 -27.86 7.88
CA PRO A 51 -5.38 -27.72 7.82
C PRO A 51 -5.95 -26.73 8.85
N GLU A 52 -5.36 -26.69 10.05
CA GLU A 52 -5.74 -25.79 11.15
C GLU A 52 -5.49 -24.31 10.84
N LEU A 53 -4.54 -24.01 9.94
CA LEU A 53 -4.22 -22.65 9.53
C LEU A 53 -5.03 -22.19 8.29
N ARG A 54 -5.45 -23.16 7.46
CA ARG A 54 -5.96 -22.87 6.12
C ARG A 54 -7.13 -21.88 6.10
N ASP A 55 -8.16 -22.11 6.89
CA ASP A 55 -9.40 -21.31 6.81
C ASP A 55 -9.18 -19.88 7.32
N ALA A 56 -8.42 -19.71 8.39
CA ALA A 56 -8.05 -18.39 8.90
C ALA A 56 -7.17 -17.63 7.89
N LEU A 57 -6.19 -18.30 7.28
CA LEU A 57 -5.32 -17.73 6.28
C LEU A 57 -6.09 -17.31 5.02
N VAL A 58 -6.95 -18.18 4.50
CA VAL A 58 -7.79 -17.87 3.33
C VAL A 58 -8.66 -16.66 3.62
N HIS A 59 -9.34 -16.62 4.78
CA HIS A 59 -10.19 -15.48 5.13
C HIS A 59 -9.39 -14.18 5.22
N ALA A 60 -8.24 -14.19 5.89
CA ALA A 60 -7.39 -13.01 6.00
C ALA A 60 -6.90 -12.52 4.62
N LEU A 61 -6.37 -13.42 3.77
CA LEU A 61 -5.93 -13.09 2.42
C LEU A 61 -7.08 -12.54 1.55
N GLN A 62 -8.29 -13.04 1.71
CA GLN A 62 -9.47 -12.53 1.02
C GLN A 62 -9.80 -11.08 1.41
N VAL A 63 -9.71 -10.75 2.71
CA VAL A 63 -9.97 -9.41 3.22
C VAL A 63 -8.91 -8.43 2.68
N PHE A 64 -7.63 -8.79 2.77
CA PHE A 64 -6.55 -7.94 2.25
C PHE A 64 -6.61 -7.79 0.73
N HIS A 65 -6.83 -8.87 -0.03
CA HIS A 65 -7.05 -8.78 -1.48
C HIS A 65 -8.17 -7.78 -1.85
N LEU A 66 -9.24 -7.75 -1.07
CA LEU A 66 -10.34 -6.81 -1.31
C LEU A 66 -9.94 -5.37 -1.03
N GLY A 67 -9.08 -5.13 -0.02
CA GLY A 67 -8.47 -3.84 0.32
C GLY A 67 -7.62 -3.32 -0.83
N GLU A 68 -6.60 -4.09 -1.23
CA GLU A 68 -5.66 -3.75 -2.31
C GLU A 68 -6.36 -3.41 -3.64
N ALA A 69 -7.47 -4.07 -3.94
CA ALA A 69 -8.26 -3.82 -5.17
C ALA A 69 -9.07 -2.50 -5.14
N GLY A 70 -8.98 -1.72 -4.05
CA GLY A 70 -9.89 -0.59 -3.79
C GLY A 70 -9.40 0.80 -4.20
N GLU A 71 -8.11 1.04 -4.43
CA GLU A 71 -7.48 2.36 -4.39
C GLU A 71 -7.57 3.19 -5.69
N GLY A 72 -7.99 2.63 -6.81
CA GLY A 72 -8.03 3.31 -8.12
C GLY A 72 -8.81 4.63 -8.19
N ARG A 73 -9.64 4.93 -7.18
CA ARG A 73 -10.37 6.19 -7.11
C ARG A 73 -9.50 7.35 -6.62
N VAL A 74 -8.57 7.09 -5.71
CA VAL A 74 -7.67 8.13 -5.16
C VAL A 74 -6.83 8.75 -6.26
N ALA A 75 -6.27 7.95 -7.18
CA ALA A 75 -5.51 8.48 -8.32
C ALA A 75 -6.34 9.47 -9.16
N LYS A 76 -7.62 9.13 -9.46
CA LYS A 76 -8.50 10.05 -10.21
C LYS A 76 -8.79 11.34 -9.46
N GLU A 77 -9.05 11.24 -8.16
CA GLU A 77 -9.34 12.42 -7.33
C GLU A 77 -8.10 13.30 -7.17
N THR A 78 -6.92 12.70 -7.05
CA THR A 78 -5.64 13.43 -7.01
C THR A 78 -5.38 14.15 -8.33
N ALA A 79 -5.61 13.50 -9.47
CA ALA A 79 -5.44 14.12 -10.81
C ALA A 79 -6.41 15.28 -11.08
N CYS A 80 -7.56 15.31 -10.38
CA CYS A 80 -8.57 16.39 -10.49
C CYS A 80 -8.50 17.39 -9.31
N SER A 81 -7.50 17.30 -8.46
CA SER A 81 -7.39 18.16 -7.27
C SER A 81 -6.68 19.47 -7.57
N ASP A 82 -7.22 20.55 -7.07
CA ASP A 82 -6.59 21.90 -7.09
C ASP A 82 -5.67 22.10 -5.86
N ASP A 83 -5.31 21.02 -5.14
CA ASP A 83 -4.45 21.13 -3.96
C ASP A 83 -3.03 21.58 -4.37
N PRO A 84 -2.55 22.76 -3.89
CA PRO A 84 -1.29 23.35 -4.34
C PRO A 84 -0.04 22.54 -3.95
N VAL A 85 -0.18 21.54 -3.11
CA VAL A 85 0.90 20.59 -2.77
C VAL A 85 1.07 19.52 -3.85
N LEU A 86 0.01 19.24 -4.60
CA LEU A 86 0.00 18.17 -5.61
C LEU A 86 0.50 18.71 -6.96
N ASP A 87 1.82 18.72 -7.15
CA ASP A 87 2.41 18.96 -8.46
C ASP A 87 2.21 17.75 -9.41
N ALA A 88 2.53 17.95 -10.69
CA ALA A 88 2.35 16.90 -11.70
C ALA A 88 3.15 15.61 -11.40
N ALA A 89 4.31 15.74 -10.77
CA ALA A 89 5.13 14.59 -10.38
C ALA A 89 4.48 13.80 -9.25
N LEU A 90 3.92 14.49 -8.25
CA LEU A 90 3.16 13.82 -7.16
C LEU A 90 1.88 13.16 -7.65
N VAL A 91 1.17 13.77 -8.59
CA VAL A 91 0.01 13.14 -9.23
C VAL A 91 0.43 11.82 -9.89
N GLU A 92 1.52 11.81 -10.67
CA GLU A 92 2.04 10.59 -11.28
C GLU A 92 2.53 9.57 -10.21
N CYS A 93 3.15 10.02 -9.12
CA CYS A 93 3.50 9.14 -7.99
C CYS A 93 2.28 8.41 -7.45
N VAL A 94 1.17 9.12 -7.20
CA VAL A 94 -0.07 8.49 -6.69
C VAL A 94 -0.67 7.53 -7.72
N GLU A 95 -0.59 7.81 -9.01
CA GLU A 95 -1.02 6.87 -10.05
C GLU A 95 -0.17 5.59 -10.07
N LEU A 96 1.14 5.72 -9.90
CA LEU A 96 2.07 4.60 -9.88
C LEU A 96 1.91 3.78 -8.59
N TYR A 97 1.73 4.43 -7.44
CA TYR A 97 1.35 3.81 -6.19
C TYR A 97 0.10 2.94 -6.36
N VAL A 98 -0.99 3.48 -6.88
CA VAL A 98 -2.23 2.71 -7.12
C VAL A 98 -2.02 1.52 -8.07
N ARG A 99 -1.07 1.60 -9.00
CA ARG A 99 -0.70 0.46 -9.85
C ARG A 99 0.04 -0.63 -9.07
N GLU A 100 0.84 -0.25 -8.07
CA GLU A 100 1.50 -1.21 -7.18
C GLU A 100 0.47 -1.93 -6.31
N GLU A 101 -0.51 -1.23 -5.74
CA GLU A 101 -1.65 -1.84 -5.05
C GLU A 101 -2.39 -2.87 -5.93
N GLY A 102 -2.62 -2.50 -7.20
CA GLY A 102 -3.18 -3.44 -8.18
C GLY A 102 -2.27 -4.65 -8.47
N ARG A 103 -0.96 -4.55 -8.29
CA ARG A 103 -0.03 -5.70 -8.34
C ARG A 103 -0.18 -6.57 -7.11
N HIS A 104 -0.19 -5.98 -5.90
CA HIS A 104 -0.42 -6.69 -4.64
C HIS A 104 -1.73 -7.49 -4.69
N ALA A 105 -2.82 -6.87 -5.15
CA ALA A 105 -4.09 -7.57 -5.35
C ALA A 105 -3.97 -8.80 -6.27
N ARG A 106 -3.22 -8.71 -7.37
CA ARG A 106 -3.02 -9.85 -8.29
C ARG A 106 -2.15 -10.95 -7.65
N GLU A 107 -1.14 -10.59 -6.88
CA GLU A 107 -0.28 -11.52 -6.17
C GLU A 107 -1.06 -12.28 -5.08
N LEU A 108 -1.85 -11.56 -4.29
CA LEU A 108 -2.75 -12.19 -3.29
C LEU A 108 -3.79 -13.10 -3.94
N LEU A 109 -4.35 -12.68 -5.09
CA LEU A 109 -5.28 -13.53 -5.85
C LEU A 109 -4.61 -14.82 -6.33
N ALA A 110 -3.36 -14.75 -6.76
CA ALA A 110 -2.61 -15.95 -7.16
C ALA A 110 -2.40 -16.90 -5.99
N VAL A 111 -2.06 -16.38 -4.81
CA VAL A 111 -1.94 -17.17 -3.57
C VAL A 111 -3.28 -17.80 -3.19
N LEU A 112 -4.38 -17.05 -3.21
CA LEU A 112 -5.73 -17.57 -2.94
C LEU A 112 -6.09 -18.72 -3.87
N ARG A 113 -5.83 -18.56 -5.18
CA ARG A 113 -6.07 -19.63 -6.17
C ARG A 113 -5.21 -20.85 -5.92
N GLY A 114 -3.96 -20.66 -5.56
CA GLY A 114 -3.07 -21.75 -5.14
C GLY A 114 -3.60 -22.53 -3.95
N LEU A 115 -4.23 -21.84 -2.99
CA LEU A 115 -4.93 -22.46 -1.86
C LEU A 115 -6.30 -23.08 -2.22
N GLY A 116 -6.73 -23.01 -3.49
CA GLY A 116 -8.03 -23.49 -3.93
C GLY A 116 -9.19 -22.63 -3.40
N ALA A 117 -8.98 -21.32 -3.22
CA ALA A 117 -9.97 -20.39 -2.71
C ALA A 117 -10.28 -19.26 -3.70
N ASP A 118 -11.53 -18.82 -3.71
CA ASP A 118 -11.98 -17.68 -4.49
C ASP A 118 -11.84 -16.37 -3.69
N PRO A 119 -11.69 -15.21 -4.37
CA PRO A 119 -11.71 -13.91 -3.70
C PRO A 119 -13.09 -13.62 -3.11
N LEU A 120 -13.14 -12.83 -2.04
CA LEU A 120 -14.40 -12.36 -1.48
C LEU A 120 -15.20 -11.55 -2.50
N ARG A 121 -16.50 -11.83 -2.56
CA ARG A 121 -17.46 -10.95 -3.24
C ARG A 121 -17.72 -9.73 -2.36
N ARG A 122 -17.87 -8.58 -3.00
CA ARG A 122 -18.19 -7.33 -2.30
C ARG A 122 -19.48 -7.44 -1.49
N THR A 123 -19.38 -7.24 -0.19
CA THR A 123 -20.50 -7.27 0.73
C THR A 123 -21.30 -5.96 0.73
N PRO A 124 -22.58 -5.95 1.19
CA PRO A 124 -23.31 -4.71 1.41
C PRO A 124 -22.60 -3.75 2.38
N ALA A 125 -21.95 -4.26 3.42
CA ALA A 125 -21.20 -3.46 4.38
C ALA A 125 -20.00 -2.76 3.72
N GLU A 126 -19.26 -3.46 2.86
CA GLU A 126 -18.17 -2.84 2.09
C GLU A 126 -18.68 -1.78 1.10
N LYS A 127 -19.82 -2.03 0.46
CA LYS A 127 -20.45 -1.02 -0.40
C LYS A 127 -20.83 0.24 0.38
N LEU A 128 -21.37 0.08 1.58
CA LEU A 128 -21.69 1.20 2.49
C LEU A 128 -20.41 1.94 2.91
N PHE A 129 -19.36 1.23 3.34
CA PHE A 129 -18.06 1.82 3.68
C PHE A 129 -17.45 2.61 2.52
N ARG A 130 -17.49 2.08 1.31
CA ARG A 130 -17.02 2.79 0.11
C ARG A 130 -17.90 4.01 -0.21
N TRP A 131 -19.18 3.95 0.07
CA TRP A 131 -20.07 5.08 -0.10
C TRP A 131 -19.76 6.20 0.91
N THR A 132 -19.57 5.87 2.19
CA THR A 132 -19.17 6.85 3.21
C THR A 132 -17.82 7.50 2.89
N ARG A 133 -16.83 6.71 2.42
CA ARG A 133 -15.54 7.25 1.94
C ARG A 133 -15.71 8.26 0.77
N ARG A 134 -16.79 8.22 0.01
CA ARG A 134 -17.03 9.20 -1.05
C ARG A 134 -17.35 10.59 -0.51
N ALA A 135 -17.93 10.67 0.68
CA ALA A 135 -18.33 11.92 1.31
C ALA A 135 -17.18 12.67 2.01
N ILE A 136 -16.04 12.01 2.24
CA ILE A 136 -14.87 12.62 2.86
C ILE A 136 -13.92 13.20 1.81
N GLY A 137 -13.17 14.23 2.19
CA GLY A 137 -12.19 14.89 1.30
C GLY A 137 -10.98 14.01 0.96
N LEU A 138 -10.23 14.40 -0.07
CA LEU A 138 -9.06 13.66 -0.56
C LEU A 138 -8.02 13.39 0.54
N ARG A 139 -7.70 14.40 1.34
CA ARG A 139 -6.71 14.28 2.43
C ARG A 139 -7.12 13.25 3.48
N GLN A 140 -8.40 13.23 3.88
CA GLN A 140 -8.93 12.24 4.82
C GLN A 140 -8.92 10.81 4.22
N LYS A 141 -9.16 10.68 2.92
CA LYS A 141 -9.02 9.39 2.22
C LYS A 141 -7.59 8.91 2.26
N MET A 142 -6.63 9.79 1.94
CA MET A 142 -5.21 9.45 2.01
C MET A 142 -4.79 9.04 3.43
N LEU A 143 -5.27 9.75 4.47
CA LEU A 143 -5.01 9.36 5.85
C LEU A 143 -5.61 7.99 6.20
N THR A 144 -6.79 7.67 5.68
CA THR A 144 -7.39 6.33 5.86
C THR A 144 -6.55 5.25 5.21
N ILE A 145 -5.94 5.55 4.06
CA ILE A 145 -5.02 4.64 3.37
C ILE A 145 -3.76 4.41 4.21
N VAL A 146 -3.15 5.46 4.78
CA VAL A 146 -1.99 5.29 5.70
C VAL A 146 -2.28 4.29 6.82
N VAL A 147 -3.47 4.35 7.41
CA VAL A 147 -3.87 3.39 8.45
C VAL A 147 -3.97 1.97 7.87
N ALA A 148 -4.51 1.83 6.66
CA ALA A 148 -4.59 0.53 6.00
C ALA A 148 -3.21 -0.05 5.67
N GLU A 149 -2.26 0.79 5.20
CA GLU A 149 -0.86 0.41 4.94
C GLU A 149 -0.15 -0.08 6.22
N ILE A 150 -0.32 0.62 7.35
CA ILE A 150 0.26 0.19 8.63
C ILE A 150 -0.27 -1.20 9.02
N VAL A 151 -1.57 -1.43 8.87
CA VAL A 151 -2.19 -2.73 9.17
C VAL A 151 -1.73 -3.79 8.16
N GLY A 152 -1.62 -3.43 6.89
CA GLY A 152 -1.11 -4.27 5.80
C GLY A 152 0.32 -4.70 6.06
N LEU A 153 1.21 -3.76 6.37
CA LEU A 153 2.62 -4.04 6.67
C LEU A 153 2.75 -5.09 7.79
N VAL A 154 2.06 -4.88 8.93
CA VAL A 154 2.09 -5.82 10.05
C VAL A 154 1.55 -7.20 9.63
N PHE A 155 0.50 -7.24 8.84
CA PHE A 155 -0.07 -8.49 8.34
C PHE A 155 0.91 -9.24 7.43
N TYR A 156 1.54 -8.55 6.47
CA TYR A 156 2.48 -9.18 5.54
C TYR A 156 3.78 -9.62 6.24
N GLU A 157 4.26 -8.88 7.22
CA GLU A 157 5.38 -9.31 8.06
C GLU A 157 5.03 -10.60 8.83
N LEU A 158 3.85 -10.67 9.44
CA LEU A 158 3.38 -11.87 10.13
C LEU A 158 3.21 -13.06 9.18
N LEU A 159 2.70 -12.85 7.96
CA LEU A 159 2.61 -13.93 6.97
C LEU A 159 4.00 -14.46 6.60
N ASN A 160 4.95 -13.57 6.37
CA ASN A 160 6.33 -13.94 6.05
C ASN A 160 6.98 -14.75 7.18
N GLU A 161 6.73 -14.39 8.43
CA GLU A 161 7.35 -15.04 9.60
C GLU A 161 6.68 -16.36 10.01
N ARG A 162 5.36 -16.45 9.86
CA ARG A 162 4.54 -17.49 10.52
C ARG A 162 3.97 -18.53 9.57
N VAL A 163 3.85 -18.25 8.29
CA VAL A 163 3.25 -19.20 7.35
C VAL A 163 4.33 -20.14 6.80
N PRO A 164 4.25 -21.45 7.04
CA PRO A 164 5.29 -22.40 6.65
C PRO A 164 5.17 -22.80 5.17
N HIS A 165 5.13 -21.81 4.27
CA HIS A 165 5.08 -22.02 2.82
C HIS A 165 5.85 -20.91 2.08
N ALA A 166 6.97 -21.27 1.42
CA ALA A 166 7.89 -20.32 0.82
C ALA A 166 7.22 -19.33 -0.14
N ALA A 167 6.32 -19.77 -1.03
CA ALA A 167 5.69 -18.86 -1.99
C ALA A 167 4.78 -17.83 -1.32
N ILE A 168 4.16 -18.16 -0.18
CA ILE A 168 3.36 -17.20 0.61
C ILE A 168 4.30 -16.23 1.31
N ALA A 169 5.33 -16.74 1.99
CA ALA A 169 6.32 -15.94 2.69
C ALA A 169 7.03 -14.96 1.76
N ASP A 170 7.50 -15.44 0.60
CA ASP A 170 8.18 -14.60 -0.41
C ASP A 170 7.25 -13.52 -0.99
N THR A 171 5.98 -13.86 -1.23
CA THR A 171 4.98 -12.88 -1.71
C THR A 171 4.74 -11.82 -0.64
N ALA A 172 4.52 -12.23 0.59
CA ALA A 172 4.29 -11.34 1.73
C ALA A 172 5.50 -10.43 2.00
N ALA A 173 6.74 -10.97 1.97
CA ALA A 173 7.96 -10.19 2.16
C ALA A 173 8.13 -9.09 1.09
N ARG A 174 7.74 -9.37 -0.17
CA ARG A 174 7.80 -8.36 -1.23
C ARG A 174 6.76 -7.28 -1.06
N ILE A 175 5.52 -7.65 -0.74
CA ILE A 175 4.47 -6.67 -0.46
C ILE A 175 4.88 -5.83 0.74
N ALA A 176 5.31 -6.41 1.86
CA ALA A 176 5.77 -5.67 3.03
C ALA A 176 6.90 -4.67 2.72
N ALA A 177 7.81 -5.02 1.82
CA ALA A 177 8.87 -4.10 1.39
C ALA A 177 8.33 -2.91 0.58
N ASP A 178 7.27 -3.10 -0.20
CA ASP A 178 6.62 -2.03 -0.94
C ASP A 178 5.77 -1.16 0.02
N GLU A 179 5.04 -1.76 0.99
CA GLU A 179 4.28 -1.05 2.02
C GLU A 179 5.16 -0.12 2.88
N ASN A 180 6.37 -0.55 3.23
CA ASN A 180 7.31 0.33 3.91
C ASN A 180 7.62 1.60 3.09
N ALA A 181 7.85 1.46 1.79
CA ALA A 181 8.11 2.61 0.93
C ALA A 181 6.84 3.47 0.70
N HIS A 182 5.67 2.85 0.62
CA HIS A 182 4.38 3.56 0.57
C HIS A 182 4.18 4.43 1.81
N LEU A 183 4.45 3.91 3.01
CA LEU A 183 4.38 4.67 4.25
C LEU A 183 5.38 5.83 4.28
N ASP A 184 6.62 5.64 3.81
CA ASP A 184 7.62 6.70 3.72
C ASP A 184 7.18 7.80 2.74
N PHE A 185 6.66 7.42 1.57
CA PHE A 185 6.09 8.35 0.60
C PHE A 185 4.91 9.15 1.17
N GLN A 186 3.98 8.46 1.80
CA GLN A 186 2.79 9.08 2.39
C GLN A 186 3.17 10.01 3.56
N ALA A 187 4.13 9.61 4.40
CA ALA A 187 4.65 10.47 5.45
C ALA A 187 5.30 11.76 4.91
N ALA A 188 6.10 11.64 3.84
CA ALA A 188 6.69 12.80 3.18
C ALA A 188 5.62 13.72 2.57
N LEU A 189 4.61 13.14 1.93
CA LEU A 189 3.48 13.89 1.36
C LEU A 189 2.68 14.63 2.44
N PHE A 190 2.35 13.95 3.55
CA PHE A 190 1.62 14.60 4.66
C PHE A 190 2.42 15.70 5.33
N ARG A 191 3.74 15.53 5.52
CA ARG A 191 4.60 16.62 6.02
C ARG A 191 4.52 17.85 5.10
N SER A 192 4.53 17.66 3.78
CA SER A 192 4.39 18.75 2.81
C SER A 192 3.01 19.42 2.87
N ILE A 193 1.94 18.63 2.99
CA ILE A 193 0.59 19.14 3.17
C ILE A 193 0.49 19.98 4.44
N LEU A 194 1.02 19.51 5.55
CA LEU A 194 0.97 20.21 6.84
C LEU A 194 1.83 21.48 6.88
N ALA A 195 2.95 21.48 6.15
CA ALA A 195 3.83 22.63 6.06
C ALA A 195 3.29 23.73 5.12
N HIS A 196 2.29 23.44 4.28
CA HIS A 196 1.80 24.41 3.29
C HIS A 196 0.96 25.51 3.95
N PRO A 197 1.26 26.82 3.69
CA PRO A 197 0.59 27.96 4.36
C PRO A 197 -0.93 28.03 4.17
N SER A 198 -1.44 27.48 3.05
CA SER A 198 -2.89 27.50 2.76
C SER A 198 -3.69 26.47 3.56
N VAL A 199 -3.01 25.58 4.32
CA VAL A 199 -3.69 24.58 5.13
C VAL A 199 -4.00 25.17 6.50
N PRO A 200 -5.26 25.46 6.82
CA PRO A 200 -5.65 25.89 8.17
C PRO A 200 -5.56 24.66 9.10
N PHE A 201 -4.35 24.37 9.58
CA PHE A 201 -4.20 23.34 10.61
C PHE A 201 -4.45 24.01 11.98
N PRO A 202 -5.31 23.45 12.83
CA PRO A 202 -5.41 23.94 14.20
C PRO A 202 -4.04 23.77 14.85
N ARG A 203 -3.43 24.89 15.27
CA ARG A 203 -2.13 24.91 15.96
C ARG A 203 -2.04 23.97 17.17
N ALA A 204 -3.20 23.48 17.66
CA ALA A 204 -3.31 22.51 18.72
C ALA A 204 -2.73 21.10 18.39
N TYR A 205 -2.62 20.71 17.11
CA TYR A 205 -2.03 19.43 16.72
C TYR A 205 -0.53 19.50 16.41
N ALA A 206 0.04 20.68 16.32
CA ALA A 206 1.47 20.85 16.07
C ALA A 206 2.31 20.81 17.37
N ALA A 207 1.67 20.71 18.52
CA ALA A 207 2.33 20.70 19.86
C ALA A 207 2.22 19.36 20.60
N ALA A 208 1.68 18.33 19.96
CA ALA A 208 1.59 16.94 20.47
C ALA A 208 2.57 16.03 19.72
#